data_942f25d5853670725139bd81f8bf0dee
#
_entry.id   942f25d5853670725139bd81f8bf0dee
#
_cell.length_a   1.000
_cell.length_b   1.000
_cell.length_c   1.000
_cell.angle_alpha   90.00
_cell.angle_beta   90.00
_cell.angle_gamma   90.00
#
_symmetry.space_group_name_H-M   'P 1'
#
loop_
_entity.id
_entity.type
_entity.pdbx_description
1 polymer ?
#
loop_
_entity_poly.entity_id
_entity_poly.type
_entity_poly.pdbx_seq_one_letter_code
_entity_poly.pdbx_strand_id
1 'polypeptide(L)'
;MEKLKPRTLSGFMELLPAPQQKFERMLEILRKNFALYGFTPIDTPVIESAEILLAKGGGETEKQIYRFQKGDSDLALRFDHTVPLAKYVALHENELCFPFRRYAIGKVYRGERAQRGRFREFYQADIDIIGDGKLSVVNEAEIPSIIYKVFSEFGLKRFCISVNNRKILNGFYAMLGLTEKSGDIMRTVDKLDKIGPDKVRVILVEDIGLSQQDADEILRFIAIRGTNAEVLERLEAYRGRDEAFDTGLDELTTVTKYLAAFGVPEENFAVDLTIARGLDYYTGTVYETRMLDHPEIGAICAGGRYDNLAEYYSDRSLPGVGVAIGLTRLFYVLDEQGMLNPDLLTAPADVLLLPMTDDFTAAVELATRLRNAGLRTQIYSEQKKFKAKMTYADKLGIPYVVFLGEDEIAQGTCSVKNLRTGQQVSLSPDEAVELIRKGISELNKGSVILEK
;
A
#
# COMPACT_ATOMS: atom_id res chain seq x y z
N MET A 1 -20.02 3.87 -40.58
CA MET A 1 -19.41 4.54 -39.43
C MET A 1 -17.98 4.01 -39.25
N GLU A 2 -17.01 4.89 -39.20
CA GLU A 2 -15.66 4.54 -38.88
C GLU A 2 -15.58 4.07 -37.42
N LYS A 3 -14.95 2.93 -37.17
CA LYS A 3 -14.87 2.36 -35.80
C LYS A 3 -13.84 3.14 -34.99
N LEU A 4 -14.24 3.64 -33.83
CA LEU A 4 -13.34 4.27 -32.87
C LEU A 4 -12.30 3.23 -32.39
N LYS A 5 -11.00 3.57 -32.45
CA LYS A 5 -9.95 2.72 -31.93
C LYS A 5 -9.87 2.88 -30.40
N PRO A 6 -10.23 1.85 -29.63
CA PRO A 6 -10.14 1.93 -28.15
C PRO A 6 -8.68 2.04 -27.72
N ARG A 7 -8.42 2.84 -26.68
CA ARG A 7 -7.08 3.01 -26.07
C ARG A 7 -7.19 3.45 -24.63
N THR A 8 -6.28 2.99 -23.79
CA THR A 8 -6.11 3.47 -22.43
C THR A 8 -5.34 4.79 -22.42
N LEU A 9 -5.70 5.72 -21.55
CA LEU A 9 -4.99 6.99 -21.39
C LEU A 9 -3.59 6.76 -20.82
N SER A 10 -2.63 7.60 -21.23
CA SER A 10 -1.26 7.56 -20.69
C SER A 10 -1.26 7.84 -19.19
N GLY A 11 -0.63 6.96 -18.41
CA GLY A 11 -0.58 7.04 -16.95
C GLY A 11 -1.78 6.42 -16.23
N PHE A 12 -2.66 5.73 -16.98
CA PHE A 12 -3.75 4.92 -16.44
C PHE A 12 -3.48 3.46 -16.74
N MET A 13 -3.81 2.57 -15.82
CA MET A 13 -3.54 1.15 -15.94
C MET A 13 -4.85 0.34 -15.97
N GLU A 14 -4.91 -0.60 -16.91
CA GLU A 14 -5.95 -1.62 -16.98
C GLU A 14 -5.29 -2.99 -16.85
N LEU A 15 -5.77 -3.79 -15.90
CA LEU A 15 -5.27 -5.15 -15.70
C LEU A 15 -6.18 -6.16 -16.42
N LEU A 16 -5.56 -7.15 -17.03
CA LEU A 16 -6.28 -8.34 -17.48
C LEU A 16 -6.76 -9.17 -16.26
N PRO A 17 -7.74 -10.09 -16.43
CA PRO A 17 -8.33 -10.82 -15.31
C PRO A 17 -7.34 -11.53 -14.38
N ALA A 18 -6.31 -12.19 -14.90
CA ALA A 18 -5.37 -12.93 -14.06
C ALA A 18 -4.47 -12.00 -13.20
N PRO A 19 -3.80 -10.96 -13.75
CA PRO A 19 -3.15 -9.94 -12.92
C PRO A 19 -4.09 -9.24 -11.94
N GLN A 20 -5.36 -8.96 -12.34
CA GLN A 20 -6.34 -8.37 -11.43
C GLN A 20 -6.61 -9.26 -10.22
N GLN A 21 -6.73 -10.58 -10.39
CA GLN A 21 -6.89 -11.51 -9.27
C GLN A 21 -5.70 -11.46 -8.28
N LYS A 22 -4.47 -11.33 -8.79
CA LYS A 22 -3.29 -11.15 -7.92
C LYS A 22 -3.35 -9.83 -7.15
N PHE A 23 -3.80 -8.75 -7.81
CA PHE A 23 -3.99 -7.46 -7.18
C PHE A 23 -5.07 -7.51 -6.09
N GLU A 24 -6.21 -8.18 -6.36
CA GLU A 24 -7.28 -8.39 -5.35
C GLU A 24 -6.75 -9.17 -4.13
N ARG A 25 -5.88 -10.16 -4.35
CA ARG A 25 -5.25 -10.89 -3.23
C ARG A 25 -4.41 -9.97 -2.34
N MET A 26 -3.70 -8.99 -2.91
CA MET A 26 -3.00 -7.97 -2.11
C MET A 26 -3.98 -7.12 -1.31
N LEU A 27 -5.11 -6.71 -1.91
CA LEU A 27 -6.15 -5.94 -1.23
C LEU A 27 -6.77 -6.72 -0.06
N GLU A 28 -7.00 -8.03 -0.21
CA GLU A 28 -7.50 -8.90 0.85
C GLU A 28 -6.53 -8.96 2.04
N ILE A 29 -5.23 -9.15 1.77
CA ILE A 29 -4.18 -9.17 2.80
C ILE A 29 -4.12 -7.84 3.55
N LEU A 30 -4.20 -6.71 2.85
CA LEU A 30 -4.23 -5.38 3.45
C LEU A 30 -5.42 -5.22 4.39
N ARG A 31 -6.64 -5.47 3.89
CA ARG A 31 -7.88 -5.33 4.70
C ARG A 31 -7.86 -6.22 5.93
N LYS A 32 -7.44 -7.48 5.76
CA LYS A 32 -7.31 -8.44 6.86
C LYS A 32 -6.34 -7.92 7.93
N ASN A 33 -5.13 -7.50 7.53
CA ASN A 33 -4.14 -7.04 8.49
C ASN A 33 -4.58 -5.73 9.16
N PHE A 34 -5.09 -4.75 8.44
CA PHE A 34 -5.57 -3.51 9.04
C PHE A 34 -6.69 -3.77 10.07
N ALA A 35 -7.62 -4.68 9.77
CA ALA A 35 -8.67 -5.07 10.70
C ALA A 35 -8.12 -5.75 11.98
N LEU A 36 -7.03 -6.54 11.89
CA LEU A 36 -6.39 -7.17 13.06
C LEU A 36 -5.84 -6.15 14.06
N TYR A 37 -5.47 -4.97 13.61
CA TYR A 37 -5.00 -3.88 14.46
C TYR A 37 -6.10 -2.88 14.83
N GLY A 38 -7.36 -3.22 14.58
CA GLY A 38 -8.51 -2.41 14.97
C GLY A 38 -8.76 -1.17 14.11
N PHE A 39 -8.26 -1.16 12.86
CA PHE A 39 -8.55 -0.07 11.94
C PHE A 39 -9.91 -0.26 11.26
N THR A 40 -10.67 0.83 11.17
CA THR A 40 -11.99 0.88 10.51
C THR A 40 -11.85 1.39 9.07
N PRO A 41 -12.53 0.80 8.08
CA PRO A 41 -12.53 1.32 6.72
C PRO A 41 -13.29 2.65 6.65
N ILE A 42 -12.66 3.64 5.97
CA ILE A 42 -13.31 4.91 5.63
C ILE A 42 -13.05 5.18 4.14
N ASP A 43 -14.10 5.53 3.42
CA ASP A 43 -14.00 6.02 2.05
C ASP A 43 -14.55 7.45 1.99
N THR A 44 -13.73 8.37 1.49
CA THR A 44 -14.12 9.75 1.25
C THR A 44 -14.42 9.94 -0.24
N PRO A 45 -15.21 10.94 -0.64
CA PRO A 45 -15.47 11.21 -2.04
C PRO A 45 -14.19 11.35 -2.89
N VAL A 46 -14.22 10.83 -4.11
CA VAL A 46 -13.15 11.01 -5.10
C VAL A 46 -13.11 12.45 -5.60
N ILE A 47 -14.26 13.07 -5.72
CA ILE A 47 -14.46 14.47 -6.15
C ILE A 47 -14.81 15.29 -4.92
N GLU A 48 -14.05 16.34 -4.70
CA GLU A 48 -14.25 17.30 -3.60
C GLU A 48 -14.24 18.73 -4.15
N SER A 49 -14.64 19.71 -3.32
CA SER A 49 -14.37 21.11 -3.61
C SER A 49 -12.87 21.34 -3.77
N ALA A 50 -12.47 22.07 -4.82
CA ALA A 50 -11.07 22.44 -5.02
C ALA A 50 -10.50 23.22 -3.85
N GLU A 51 -11.29 24.07 -3.20
CA GLU A 51 -10.93 24.81 -1.99
C GLU A 51 -10.46 23.88 -0.86
N ILE A 52 -11.18 22.79 -0.61
CA ILE A 52 -10.84 21.79 0.41
C ILE A 52 -9.49 21.13 0.09
N LEU A 53 -9.35 20.62 -1.13
CA LEU A 53 -8.14 19.87 -1.50
C LEU A 53 -6.89 20.75 -1.61
N LEU A 54 -7.05 22.04 -1.84
CA LEU A 54 -5.98 23.02 -1.96
C LEU A 54 -5.70 23.79 -0.66
N ALA A 55 -6.48 23.62 0.39
CA ALA A 55 -6.34 24.34 1.65
C ALA A 55 -4.92 24.27 2.24
N LYS A 56 -4.22 23.15 2.07
CA LYS A 56 -2.81 22.93 2.44
C LYS A 56 -1.90 22.73 1.22
N GLY A 57 -2.34 23.11 0.02
CA GLY A 57 -1.61 22.93 -1.23
C GLY A 57 -0.43 23.89 -1.34
N GLY A 58 0.81 23.36 -1.38
CA GLY A 58 1.98 24.11 -1.84
C GLY A 58 2.12 23.97 -3.37
N GLY A 59 2.84 24.89 -4.01
CA GLY A 59 2.89 25.10 -5.45
C GLY A 59 3.10 23.88 -6.38
N GLU A 60 3.53 22.73 -5.87
CA GLU A 60 3.65 21.50 -6.66
C GLU A 60 2.35 20.67 -6.67
N THR A 61 1.65 20.58 -5.55
CA THR A 61 0.33 19.93 -5.46
C THR A 61 -0.70 20.64 -6.35
N GLU A 62 -0.68 21.98 -6.33
CA GLU A 62 -1.56 22.82 -7.12
C GLU A 62 -1.38 22.58 -8.64
N LYS A 63 -0.15 22.32 -9.09
CA LYS A 63 0.15 22.00 -10.49
C LYS A 63 -0.26 20.60 -10.92
N GLN A 64 -0.38 19.68 -9.96
CA GLN A 64 -0.62 18.27 -10.24
C GLN A 64 -2.06 17.84 -9.96
N ILE A 65 -2.88 18.65 -9.28
CA ILE A 65 -4.26 18.32 -9.00
C ILE A 65 -5.12 18.39 -10.26
N TYR A 66 -5.99 17.39 -10.46
CA TYR A 66 -7.01 17.45 -11.51
C TYR A 66 -8.16 18.31 -11.02
N ARG A 67 -8.27 19.51 -11.57
CA ARG A 67 -9.30 20.51 -11.26
C ARG A 67 -10.19 20.76 -12.46
N PHE A 68 -11.49 20.92 -12.26
CA PHE A 68 -12.48 21.14 -13.31
C PHE A 68 -13.72 21.86 -12.79
N GLN A 69 -14.43 22.53 -13.70
CA GLN A 69 -15.69 23.20 -13.40
C GLN A 69 -16.87 22.29 -13.78
N LYS A 70 -17.90 22.26 -12.92
CA LYS A 70 -19.20 21.66 -13.24
C LYS A 70 -20.33 22.56 -12.77
N GLY A 71 -21.00 23.25 -13.70
CA GLY A 71 -21.87 24.38 -13.37
C GLY A 71 -21.07 25.47 -12.65
N ASP A 72 -21.57 25.94 -11.53
CA ASP A 72 -20.92 26.96 -10.69
C ASP A 72 -19.93 26.37 -9.68
N SER A 73 -19.76 25.04 -9.66
CA SER A 73 -18.90 24.35 -8.70
C SER A 73 -17.49 24.17 -9.25
N ASP A 74 -16.50 24.58 -8.44
CA ASP A 74 -15.08 24.36 -8.68
C ASP A 74 -14.64 23.10 -7.95
N LEU A 75 -14.32 22.05 -8.68
CA LEU A 75 -14.13 20.70 -8.21
C LEU A 75 -12.73 20.19 -8.54
N ALA A 76 -12.26 19.23 -7.73
CA ALA A 76 -11.01 18.54 -8.01
C ALA A 76 -11.09 17.06 -7.62
N LEU A 77 -10.22 16.24 -8.23
CA LEU A 77 -10.02 14.85 -7.84
C LEU A 77 -9.04 14.78 -6.67
N ARG A 78 -9.32 13.93 -5.68
CA ARG A 78 -8.44 13.73 -4.51
C ARG A 78 -7.03 13.34 -4.94
N PHE A 79 -6.05 14.05 -4.39
CA PHE A 79 -4.62 13.85 -4.65
C PHE A 79 -3.99 12.77 -3.77
N ASP A 80 -4.54 12.59 -2.57
CA ASP A 80 -4.22 11.60 -1.55
C ASP A 80 -5.48 11.25 -0.74
N HIS A 81 -5.33 10.42 0.29
CA HIS A 81 -6.40 10.14 1.26
C HIS A 81 -6.29 10.96 2.54
N THR A 82 -5.19 11.71 2.73
CA THR A 82 -4.87 12.37 4.00
C THR A 82 -5.57 13.72 4.13
N VAL A 83 -5.59 14.54 3.08
CA VAL A 83 -6.34 15.82 3.10
C VAL A 83 -7.85 15.59 3.22
N PRO A 84 -8.48 14.69 2.44
CA PRO A 84 -9.87 14.31 2.66
C PRO A 84 -10.17 13.75 4.05
N LEU A 85 -9.22 13.01 4.67
CA LEU A 85 -9.34 12.54 6.04
C LEU A 85 -9.38 13.70 7.04
N ALA A 86 -8.51 14.69 6.90
CA ALA A 86 -8.47 15.84 7.80
C ALA A 86 -9.81 16.58 7.80
N LYS A 87 -10.39 16.83 6.61
CA LYS A 87 -11.73 17.39 6.47
C LYS A 87 -12.79 16.49 7.12
N TYR A 88 -12.74 15.16 6.86
CA TYR A 88 -13.69 14.20 7.40
C TYR A 88 -13.68 14.20 8.94
N VAL A 89 -12.49 14.15 9.55
CA VAL A 89 -12.34 14.12 11.00
C VAL A 89 -12.84 15.44 11.62
N ALA A 90 -12.51 16.58 11.03
CA ALA A 90 -13.00 17.86 11.50
C ALA A 90 -14.53 18.00 11.40
N LEU A 91 -15.13 17.47 10.31
CA LEU A 91 -16.58 17.51 10.12
C LEU A 91 -17.33 16.63 11.15
N HIS A 92 -16.69 15.52 11.58
CA HIS A 92 -17.30 14.50 12.45
C HIS A 92 -16.64 14.39 13.82
N GLU A 93 -15.89 15.39 14.25
CA GLU A 93 -15.10 15.36 15.48
C GLU A 93 -15.88 15.05 16.76
N ASN A 94 -17.19 15.33 16.78
CA ASN A 94 -18.08 15.04 17.91
C ASN A 94 -18.75 13.66 17.84
N GLU A 95 -18.64 12.98 16.72
CA GLU A 95 -19.23 11.66 16.46
C GLU A 95 -18.16 10.55 16.53
N LEU A 96 -16.88 10.92 16.31
CA LEU A 96 -15.77 9.99 16.32
C LEU A 96 -15.24 9.72 17.73
N CYS A 97 -14.77 8.49 17.95
CA CYS A 97 -14.05 8.12 19.17
C CYS A 97 -12.55 8.22 18.94
N PHE A 98 -11.85 8.89 19.84
CA PHE A 98 -10.39 9.06 19.75
C PHE A 98 -9.66 8.17 20.79
N PRO A 99 -8.46 7.61 20.45
CA PRO A 99 -7.78 7.76 19.17
C PRO A 99 -8.54 7.07 18.03
N PHE A 100 -8.78 7.80 16.96
CA PHE A 100 -9.51 7.31 15.79
C PHE A 100 -8.54 6.58 14.85
N ARG A 101 -8.82 5.31 14.58
CA ARG A 101 -8.00 4.40 13.77
C ARG A 101 -8.74 4.07 12.47
N ARG A 102 -8.23 4.54 11.34
CA ARG A 102 -8.88 4.32 10.04
C ARG A 102 -7.92 3.75 9.00
N TYR A 103 -8.46 3.03 8.03
CA TYR A 103 -7.76 2.80 6.77
C TYR A 103 -8.60 3.24 5.58
N ALA A 104 -7.93 3.62 4.48
CA ALA A 104 -8.54 3.84 3.18
C ALA A 104 -7.74 3.10 2.11
N ILE A 105 -8.44 2.37 1.24
CA ILE A 105 -7.84 1.72 0.08
C ILE A 105 -8.62 2.16 -1.14
N GLY A 106 -8.02 3.00 -1.97
CA GLY A 106 -8.73 3.57 -3.10
C GLY A 106 -7.81 4.29 -4.08
N LYS A 107 -8.43 4.77 -5.16
CA LYS A 107 -7.73 5.51 -6.21
C LYS A 107 -7.52 6.96 -5.81
N VAL A 108 -6.34 7.47 -6.13
CA VAL A 108 -5.95 8.88 -6.06
C VAL A 108 -5.39 9.33 -7.40
N TYR A 109 -5.32 10.66 -7.63
CA TYR A 109 -5.09 11.22 -8.95
C TYR A 109 -4.03 12.30 -8.91
N ARG A 110 -2.97 12.16 -9.74
CA ARG A 110 -1.88 13.13 -9.84
C ARG A 110 -1.56 13.43 -11.29
N GLY A 111 -1.63 14.69 -11.69
CA GLY A 111 -1.37 15.16 -13.06
C GLY A 111 0.10 15.19 -13.44
N GLU A 112 0.97 14.47 -12.72
CA GLU A 112 2.39 14.38 -13.03
C GLU A 112 2.69 13.68 -14.36
N ARG A 113 3.91 13.86 -14.88
CA ARG A 113 4.37 13.17 -16.08
C ARG A 113 4.41 11.66 -15.82
N ALA A 114 3.67 10.90 -16.62
CA ALA A 114 3.68 9.44 -16.55
C ALA A 114 5.10 8.90 -16.80
N GLN A 115 5.58 8.05 -15.89
CA GLN A 115 6.89 7.40 -15.94
C GLN A 115 6.75 5.96 -15.46
N ARG A 116 7.82 5.15 -15.63
CA ARG A 116 7.88 3.79 -15.10
C ARG A 116 7.53 3.77 -13.60
N GLY A 117 6.50 3.02 -13.21
CA GLY A 117 6.00 2.94 -11.85
C GLY A 117 5.33 4.22 -11.30
N ARG A 118 5.09 5.25 -12.15
CA ARG A 118 4.33 6.46 -11.79
C ARG A 118 3.12 6.63 -12.69
N PHE A 119 1.96 6.58 -12.07
CA PHE A 119 0.66 6.64 -12.72
C PHE A 119 -0.06 7.93 -12.35
N ARG A 120 -0.99 8.33 -13.20
CA ARG A 120 -1.88 9.49 -12.99
C ARG A 120 -3.14 9.10 -12.20
N GLU A 121 -3.55 7.84 -12.29
CA GLU A 121 -4.54 7.21 -11.46
C GLU A 121 -3.89 5.98 -10.83
N PHE A 122 -3.91 5.86 -9.51
CA PHE A 122 -3.29 4.74 -8.83
C PHE A 122 -3.93 4.47 -7.47
N TYR A 123 -3.87 3.23 -7.02
CA TYR A 123 -4.31 2.84 -5.69
C TYR A 123 -3.27 3.21 -4.64
N GLN A 124 -3.73 3.87 -3.60
CA GLN A 124 -3.04 3.95 -2.32
C GLN A 124 -3.80 3.13 -1.27
N ALA A 125 -3.05 2.55 -0.33
CA ALA A 125 -3.58 1.92 0.87
C ALA A 125 -2.97 2.64 2.07
N ASP A 126 -3.80 3.41 2.75
CA ASP A 126 -3.40 4.33 3.80
C ASP A 126 -3.97 3.86 5.14
N ILE A 127 -3.18 3.94 6.21
CA ILE A 127 -3.62 3.78 7.59
C ILE A 127 -3.21 5.00 8.39
N ASP A 128 -4.11 5.49 9.25
CA ASP A 128 -3.86 6.62 10.14
C ASP A 128 -4.48 6.40 11.52
N ILE A 129 -3.80 6.92 12.53
CA ILE A 129 -4.29 7.02 13.90
C ILE A 129 -4.30 8.50 14.27
N ILE A 130 -5.48 9.01 14.64
CA ILE A 130 -5.67 10.42 15.00
C ILE A 130 -6.03 10.51 16.47
N GLY A 131 -5.30 11.31 17.22
CA GLY A 131 -5.55 11.62 18.62
C GLY A 131 -6.42 12.85 18.80
N ASP A 132 -6.76 13.12 20.05
CA ASP A 132 -7.44 14.34 20.50
C ASP A 132 -6.56 15.05 21.54
N GLY A 133 -6.06 16.22 21.20
CA GLY A 133 -5.11 17.00 21.98
C GLY A 133 -3.69 16.39 22.04
N LYS A 134 -3.58 15.08 22.12
CA LYS A 134 -2.31 14.34 22.16
C LYS A 134 -2.40 12.97 21.50
N LEU A 135 -1.26 12.46 21.04
CA LEU A 135 -1.13 11.11 20.51
C LEU A 135 0.17 10.49 21.03
N SER A 136 0.08 9.29 21.63
CA SER A 136 1.22 8.58 22.20
C SER A 136 2.20 8.13 21.13
N VAL A 137 3.51 8.24 21.42
CA VAL A 137 4.62 7.81 20.55
C VAL A 137 4.57 6.30 20.23
N VAL A 138 3.89 5.48 21.05
CA VAL A 138 3.73 4.04 20.74
C VAL A 138 3.05 3.82 19.37
N ASN A 139 2.13 4.72 18.98
CA ASN A 139 1.46 4.63 17.68
C ASN A 139 2.43 4.85 16.52
N GLU A 140 3.50 5.61 16.75
CA GLU A 140 4.55 5.86 15.75
C GLU A 140 5.43 4.63 15.50
N ALA A 141 5.49 3.68 16.43
CA ALA A 141 6.12 2.38 16.22
C ALA A 141 5.14 1.31 15.71
N GLU A 142 3.87 1.38 16.10
CA GLU A 142 2.86 0.42 15.66
C GLU A 142 2.60 0.52 14.16
N ILE A 143 2.49 1.71 13.60
CA ILE A 143 2.26 1.93 12.16
C ILE A 143 3.30 1.20 11.28
N PRO A 144 4.62 1.40 11.43
CA PRO A 144 5.60 0.65 10.63
C PRO A 144 5.64 -0.85 10.95
N SER A 145 5.26 -1.29 12.16
CA SER A 145 5.15 -2.72 12.47
C SER A 145 4.03 -3.40 11.65
N ILE A 146 2.94 -2.68 11.37
CA ILE A 146 1.87 -3.16 10.50
C ILE A 146 2.38 -3.27 9.05
N ILE A 147 3.18 -2.32 8.58
CA ILE A 147 3.79 -2.37 7.25
C ILE A 147 4.72 -3.58 7.12
N TYR A 148 5.55 -3.84 8.14
CA TYR A 148 6.37 -5.05 8.19
C TYR A 148 5.51 -6.32 8.07
N LYS A 149 4.43 -6.41 8.83
CA LYS A 149 3.51 -7.55 8.81
C LYS A 149 2.87 -7.76 7.44
N VAL A 150 2.37 -6.68 6.83
CA VAL A 150 1.73 -6.71 5.50
C VAL A 150 2.72 -7.15 4.43
N PHE A 151 3.91 -6.57 4.37
CA PHE A 151 4.88 -6.89 3.34
C PHE A 151 5.43 -8.32 3.50
N SER A 152 5.62 -8.78 4.74
CA SER A 152 5.99 -10.17 5.02
C SER A 152 4.88 -11.15 4.56
N GLU A 153 3.59 -10.83 4.78
CA GLU A 153 2.48 -11.67 4.31
C GLU A 153 2.32 -11.62 2.78
N PHE A 154 2.71 -10.54 2.11
CA PHE A 154 2.84 -10.51 0.65
C PHE A 154 3.91 -11.49 0.15
N GLY A 155 4.91 -11.81 0.98
CA GLY A 155 6.07 -12.62 0.65
C GLY A 155 7.34 -11.81 0.36
N LEU A 156 7.31 -10.49 0.57
CA LEU A 156 8.48 -9.64 0.46
C LEU A 156 9.39 -9.85 1.68
N LYS A 157 10.65 -10.24 1.46
CA LYS A 157 11.61 -10.53 2.53
C LYS A 157 12.67 -9.44 2.67
N ARG A 158 13.15 -8.94 1.55
CA ARG A 158 14.28 -8.01 1.48
C ARG A 158 13.80 -6.58 1.30
N PHE A 159 13.36 -5.96 2.41
CA PHE A 159 12.99 -4.56 2.49
C PHE A 159 13.44 -3.95 3.81
N CYS A 160 13.62 -2.64 3.84
CA CYS A 160 13.95 -1.89 5.04
C CYS A 160 12.98 -0.71 5.23
N ILE A 161 12.50 -0.55 6.44
CA ILE A 161 11.74 0.60 6.91
C ILE A 161 12.73 1.56 7.53
N SER A 162 13.10 2.60 6.81
CA SER A 162 13.92 3.68 7.32
C SER A 162 13.09 4.61 8.19
N VAL A 163 13.61 5.00 9.34
CA VAL A 163 12.94 5.84 10.34
C VAL A 163 13.82 7.02 10.70
N ASN A 164 13.23 8.21 10.80
CA ASN A 164 13.87 9.42 11.30
C ASN A 164 12.86 10.24 12.12
N ASN A 165 13.32 11.31 12.74
CA ASN A 165 12.45 12.28 13.41
C ASN A 165 12.81 13.70 12.96
N ARG A 166 11.82 14.45 12.45
CA ARG A 166 12.05 15.81 11.93
C ARG A 166 12.53 16.80 13.01
N LYS A 167 12.20 16.56 14.28
CA LYS A 167 12.69 17.38 15.39
C LYS A 167 14.20 17.28 15.53
N ILE A 168 14.79 16.12 15.27
CA ILE A 168 16.25 15.92 15.26
C ILE A 168 16.90 16.81 14.20
N LEU A 169 16.37 16.79 12.96
CA LEU A 169 16.90 17.62 11.87
C LEU A 169 16.73 19.11 12.17
N ASN A 170 15.52 19.53 12.58
CA ASN A 170 15.23 20.91 12.91
C ASN A 170 16.12 21.43 14.05
N GLY A 171 16.26 20.66 15.13
CA GLY A 171 17.11 21.01 16.28
C GLY A 171 18.60 21.07 15.88
N PHE A 172 19.07 20.15 15.04
CA PHE A 172 20.43 20.21 14.52
C PHE A 172 20.67 21.47 13.68
N TYR A 173 19.72 21.84 12.80
CA TYR A 173 19.84 23.09 12.04
C TYR A 173 19.74 24.34 12.92
N ALA A 174 18.96 24.28 14.02
CA ALA A 174 18.91 25.35 15.01
C ALA A 174 20.24 25.55 15.74
N MET A 175 20.93 24.45 16.09
CA MET A 175 22.30 24.51 16.67
C MET A 175 23.32 25.23 15.77
N LEU A 176 23.11 25.17 14.44
CA LEU A 176 23.92 25.87 13.44
C LEU A 176 23.42 27.33 13.16
N GLY A 177 22.34 27.78 13.82
CA GLY A 177 21.72 29.08 13.54
C GLY A 177 20.96 29.13 12.20
N LEU A 178 20.51 27.98 11.67
CA LEU A 178 19.92 27.84 10.34
C LEU A 178 18.40 27.57 10.37
N THR A 179 17.72 27.90 11.47
CA THR A 179 16.28 27.61 11.66
C THR A 179 15.42 28.12 10.50
N GLU A 180 15.63 29.35 10.05
CA GLU A 180 14.86 29.96 8.95
C GLU A 180 15.05 29.24 7.60
N LYS A 181 16.17 28.52 7.43
CA LYS A 181 16.52 27.79 6.20
C LYS A 181 16.22 26.31 6.28
N SER A 182 15.73 25.81 7.41
CA SER A 182 15.58 24.34 7.66
C SER A 182 14.72 23.64 6.60
N GLY A 183 13.65 24.26 6.13
CA GLY A 183 12.80 23.72 5.08
C GLY A 183 13.51 23.56 3.73
N ASP A 184 14.32 24.55 3.31
CA ASP A 184 15.10 24.50 2.07
C ASP A 184 16.24 23.48 2.16
N ILE A 185 16.90 23.40 3.33
CA ILE A 185 17.92 22.41 3.61
C ILE A 185 17.33 21.00 3.50
N MET A 186 16.20 20.72 4.16
CA MET A 186 15.53 19.42 4.10
C MET A 186 15.13 19.04 2.66
N ARG A 187 14.56 19.99 1.89
CA ARG A 187 14.24 19.75 0.47
C ARG A 187 15.47 19.44 -0.39
N THR A 188 16.63 19.97 -0.01
CA THR A 188 17.88 19.72 -0.74
C THR A 188 18.50 18.38 -0.34
N VAL A 189 18.53 18.08 0.96
CA VAL A 189 19.00 16.80 1.51
C VAL A 189 18.21 15.62 0.93
N ASP A 190 16.91 15.75 0.75
CA ASP A 190 16.06 14.73 0.11
C ASP A 190 16.50 14.35 -1.32
N LYS A 191 17.24 15.20 -1.98
CA LYS A 191 17.77 14.91 -3.31
C LYS A 191 19.08 14.12 -3.28
N LEU A 192 19.65 13.88 -2.07
CA LEU A 192 20.97 13.29 -1.89
C LEU A 192 21.16 11.99 -2.69
N ASP A 193 20.22 11.06 -2.59
CA ASP A 193 20.27 9.76 -3.31
C ASP A 193 20.24 9.92 -4.84
N LYS A 194 19.66 11.02 -5.35
CA LYS A 194 19.47 11.26 -6.78
C LYS A 194 20.62 12.00 -7.42
N ILE A 195 21.18 12.98 -6.72
CA ILE A 195 22.15 13.91 -7.29
C ILE A 195 23.55 13.80 -6.68
N GLY A 196 23.67 13.08 -5.55
CA GLY A 196 24.93 12.88 -4.82
C GLY A 196 25.34 14.05 -3.90
N PRO A 197 26.26 13.79 -2.96
CA PRO A 197 26.65 14.76 -1.93
C PRO A 197 27.29 16.03 -2.47
N ASP A 198 28.10 15.95 -3.53
CA ASP A 198 28.77 17.12 -4.09
C ASP A 198 27.79 18.13 -4.68
N LYS A 199 26.76 17.66 -5.40
CA LYS A 199 25.72 18.56 -5.93
C LYS A 199 24.83 19.11 -4.83
N VAL A 200 24.53 18.31 -3.80
CA VAL A 200 23.81 18.80 -2.61
C VAL A 200 24.60 19.91 -1.95
N ARG A 201 25.92 19.73 -1.74
CA ARG A 201 26.80 20.78 -1.19
C ARG A 201 26.73 22.09 -2.01
N VAL A 202 26.82 21.99 -3.34
CA VAL A 202 26.74 23.15 -4.22
C VAL A 202 25.42 23.89 -4.03
N ILE A 203 24.28 23.18 -4.01
CA ILE A 203 22.96 23.80 -3.79
C ILE A 203 22.86 24.45 -2.39
N LEU A 204 23.36 23.78 -1.34
CA LEU A 204 23.36 24.33 0.01
C LEU A 204 24.14 25.65 0.10
N VAL A 205 25.29 25.73 -0.58
CA VAL A 205 26.15 26.92 -0.54
C VAL A 205 25.66 28.00 -1.51
N GLU A 206 25.43 27.65 -2.80
CA GLU A 206 25.18 28.64 -3.86
C GLU A 206 23.71 29.09 -3.89
N ASP A 207 22.76 28.16 -3.76
CA ASP A 207 21.33 28.48 -3.91
C ASP A 207 20.70 28.88 -2.58
N ILE A 208 21.05 28.17 -1.47
CA ILE A 208 20.50 28.46 -0.14
C ILE A 208 21.35 29.49 0.62
N GLY A 209 22.61 29.69 0.22
CA GLY A 209 23.52 30.68 0.81
C GLY A 209 24.04 30.24 2.18
N LEU A 210 24.39 28.99 2.38
CA LEU A 210 25.06 28.51 3.59
C LEU A 210 26.59 28.71 3.47
N SER A 211 27.27 28.74 4.62
CA SER A 211 28.72 28.66 4.63
C SER A 211 29.18 27.25 4.17
N GLN A 212 30.37 27.14 3.62
CA GLN A 212 31.00 25.84 3.27
C GLN A 212 31.04 24.92 4.52
N GLN A 213 31.38 25.51 5.68
CA GLN A 213 31.49 24.77 6.93
C GLN A 213 30.14 24.19 7.36
N ASP A 214 29.06 24.96 7.30
CA ASP A 214 27.71 24.49 7.66
C ASP A 214 27.24 23.41 6.71
N ALA A 215 27.45 23.56 5.40
CA ALA A 215 27.11 22.56 4.40
C ALA A 215 27.84 21.23 4.64
N ASP A 216 29.16 21.30 4.97
CA ASP A 216 29.94 20.10 5.29
C ASP A 216 29.50 19.45 6.60
N GLU A 217 29.09 20.25 7.59
CA GLU A 217 28.60 19.74 8.87
C GLU A 217 27.24 19.06 8.72
N ILE A 218 26.33 19.62 7.93
CA ILE A 218 25.06 19.00 7.57
C ILE A 218 25.30 17.67 6.86
N LEU A 219 26.18 17.62 5.85
CA LEU A 219 26.46 16.40 5.12
C LEU A 219 27.10 15.32 6.01
N ARG A 220 27.98 15.72 6.94
CA ARG A 220 28.56 14.79 7.94
C ARG A 220 27.50 14.24 8.90
N PHE A 221 26.59 15.09 9.38
CA PHE A 221 25.51 14.69 10.28
C PHE A 221 24.57 13.69 9.63
N ILE A 222 24.05 14.00 8.44
CA ILE A 222 23.12 13.08 7.73
C ILE A 222 23.80 11.82 7.21
N ALA A 223 25.13 11.78 7.14
CA ALA A 223 25.92 10.60 6.78
C ALA A 223 26.21 9.66 7.94
N ILE A 224 25.76 9.96 9.17
CA ILE A 224 25.87 9.03 10.31
C ILE A 224 25.17 7.72 9.96
N ARG A 225 25.89 6.61 10.04
CA ARG A 225 25.43 5.24 9.71
C ARG A 225 25.98 4.25 10.73
N GLY A 226 25.34 3.11 10.83
CA GLY A 226 25.69 2.00 11.70
C GLY A 226 24.46 1.15 12.02
N THR A 227 24.54 0.31 13.03
CA THR A 227 23.37 -0.31 13.66
C THR A 227 22.50 0.79 14.30
N ASN A 228 21.23 0.49 14.56
CA ASN A 228 20.34 1.45 15.20
C ASN A 228 20.90 1.98 16.52
N ALA A 229 21.50 1.10 17.33
CA ALA A 229 22.13 1.47 18.60
C ALA A 229 23.32 2.43 18.40
N GLU A 230 24.21 2.16 17.44
CA GLU A 230 25.38 3.02 17.15
C GLU A 230 24.95 4.40 16.63
N VAL A 231 23.90 4.47 15.80
CA VAL A 231 23.38 5.76 15.32
C VAL A 231 22.81 6.57 16.46
N LEU A 232 21.98 5.96 17.33
CA LEU A 232 21.42 6.63 18.51
C LEU A 232 22.52 7.10 19.48
N GLU A 233 23.53 6.26 19.74
CA GLU A 233 24.69 6.63 20.58
C GLU A 233 25.43 7.84 20.04
N ARG A 234 25.65 7.93 18.72
CA ARG A 234 26.29 9.11 18.09
C ARG A 234 25.42 10.36 18.18
N LEU A 235 24.10 10.22 18.14
CA LEU A 235 23.19 11.35 18.33
C LEU A 235 23.21 11.88 19.76
N GLU A 236 23.45 11.04 20.77
CA GLU A 236 23.60 11.47 22.18
C GLU A 236 24.70 12.52 22.36
N ALA A 237 25.73 12.55 21.52
CA ALA A 237 26.78 13.57 21.56
C ALA A 237 26.27 15.01 21.31
N TYR A 238 25.07 15.17 20.77
CA TYR A 238 24.43 16.46 20.52
C TYR A 238 23.42 16.85 21.60
N ARG A 239 23.10 15.94 22.53
CA ARG A 239 22.11 16.17 23.61
C ARG A 239 22.44 17.41 24.46
N GLY A 240 21.40 18.10 24.90
CA GLY A 240 21.50 19.30 25.74
C GLY A 240 21.85 20.58 25.00
N ARG A 241 21.90 20.54 23.67
CA ARG A 241 22.22 21.73 22.86
C ARG A 241 20.96 22.39 22.28
N ASP A 242 19.86 21.62 22.10
CA ASP A 242 18.58 22.12 21.57
C ASP A 242 17.44 21.24 22.08
N GLU A 243 16.36 21.85 22.57
CA GLU A 243 15.22 21.14 23.17
C GLU A 243 14.42 20.29 22.14
N ALA A 244 14.28 20.81 20.92
CA ALA A 244 13.59 20.04 19.87
C ALA A 244 14.40 18.82 19.46
N PHE A 245 15.73 18.95 19.38
CA PHE A 245 16.63 17.83 19.13
C PHE A 245 16.50 16.76 20.22
N ASP A 246 16.55 17.14 21.48
CA ASP A 246 16.47 16.22 22.62
C ASP A 246 15.13 15.48 22.63
N THR A 247 14.03 16.20 22.39
CA THR A 247 12.69 15.61 22.26
C THR A 247 12.64 14.62 21.10
N GLY A 248 13.17 14.99 19.95
CA GLY A 248 13.20 14.11 18.76
C GLY A 248 14.04 12.86 18.98
N LEU A 249 15.14 12.96 19.69
CA LEU A 249 16.01 11.82 20.04
C LEU A 249 15.31 10.86 21.02
N ASP A 250 14.62 11.37 22.03
CA ASP A 250 13.85 10.55 22.98
C ASP A 250 12.68 9.83 22.26
N GLU A 251 11.97 10.52 21.36
CA GLU A 251 10.92 9.93 20.54
C GLU A 251 11.49 8.82 19.63
N LEU A 252 12.57 9.10 18.90
CA LEU A 252 13.20 8.13 17.99
C LEU A 252 13.72 6.89 18.74
N THR A 253 14.35 7.08 19.90
CA THR A 253 14.80 6.00 20.78
C THR A 253 13.60 5.15 21.25
N THR A 254 12.51 5.79 21.60
CA THR A 254 11.27 5.11 22.00
C THR A 254 10.65 4.33 20.84
N VAL A 255 10.61 4.91 19.64
CA VAL A 255 10.09 4.26 18.44
C VAL A 255 10.92 3.01 18.08
N THR A 256 12.23 3.10 18.05
CA THR A 256 13.12 1.95 17.75
C THR A 256 12.96 0.83 18.77
N LYS A 257 12.89 1.16 20.07
CA LYS A 257 12.60 0.21 21.13
C LYS A 257 11.28 -0.52 20.94
N TYR A 258 10.22 0.21 20.59
CA TYR A 258 8.89 -0.40 20.39
C TYR A 258 8.80 -1.17 19.08
N LEU A 259 9.50 -0.78 18.00
CA LEU A 259 9.58 -1.58 16.78
C LEU A 259 10.12 -2.98 17.07
N ALA A 260 11.21 -3.08 17.82
CA ALA A 260 11.75 -4.37 18.26
C ALA A 260 10.75 -5.15 19.14
N ALA A 261 10.03 -4.47 20.04
CA ALA A 261 9.01 -5.10 20.89
C ALA A 261 7.79 -5.57 20.11
N PHE A 262 7.41 -4.90 19.01
CA PHE A 262 6.39 -5.34 18.06
C PHE A 262 6.86 -6.50 17.16
N GLY A 263 8.11 -6.96 17.31
CA GLY A 263 8.67 -8.10 16.58
C GLY A 263 9.16 -7.77 15.18
N VAL A 264 9.45 -6.50 14.88
CA VAL A 264 10.12 -6.13 13.62
C VAL A 264 11.60 -6.48 13.75
N PRO A 265 12.14 -7.37 12.88
CA PRO A 265 13.56 -7.72 12.92
C PRO A 265 14.44 -6.50 12.63
N GLU A 266 15.64 -6.46 13.24
CA GLU A 266 16.55 -5.31 13.08
C GLU A 266 17.01 -5.11 11.62
N GLU A 267 17.09 -6.18 10.84
CA GLU A 267 17.40 -6.10 9.42
C GLU A 267 16.29 -5.44 8.57
N ASN A 268 15.07 -5.30 9.10
CA ASN A 268 13.93 -4.72 8.39
C ASN A 268 13.63 -3.27 8.80
N PHE A 269 14.37 -2.67 9.75
CA PHE A 269 14.26 -1.25 10.04
C PHE A 269 15.61 -0.61 10.36
N ALA A 270 15.78 0.66 9.99
CA ALA A 270 17.01 1.39 10.23
C ALA A 270 16.73 2.86 10.56
N VAL A 271 17.49 3.43 11.50
CA VAL A 271 17.55 4.88 11.69
C VAL A 271 18.34 5.48 10.54
N ASP A 272 17.71 6.37 9.76
CA ASP A 272 18.29 6.99 8.58
C ASP A 272 18.04 8.50 8.55
N LEU A 273 19.07 9.27 8.87
CA LEU A 273 18.99 10.74 8.96
C LEU A 273 18.85 11.41 7.59
N THR A 274 19.00 10.71 6.48
CA THR A 274 18.74 11.26 5.14
C THR A 274 17.28 11.39 4.80
N ILE A 275 16.39 10.70 5.55
CA ILE A 275 14.96 10.89 5.40
C ILE A 275 14.58 12.23 6.01
N ALA A 276 14.75 13.26 5.22
CA ALA A 276 14.38 14.63 5.57
C ALA A 276 13.00 15.00 5.01
N ARG A 277 12.53 14.23 3.99
CA ARG A 277 11.32 14.49 3.25
C ARG A 277 10.11 13.79 3.85
N GLY A 278 9.07 14.30 3.52
CA GLY A 278 7.68 13.95 3.67
C GLY A 278 6.91 15.14 3.12
N LEU A 279 5.61 15.02 3.07
CA LEU A 279 4.76 16.17 2.81
C LEU A 279 5.07 17.22 3.88
N ASP A 280 5.02 18.51 3.55
CA ASP A 280 5.45 19.61 4.42
C ASP A 280 4.73 19.66 5.80
N TYR A 281 3.67 18.86 5.96
CA TYR A 281 2.89 18.76 7.18
C TYR A 281 3.45 17.79 8.24
N TYR A 282 4.50 16.99 7.99
CA TYR A 282 5.07 16.14 9.02
C TYR A 282 5.85 16.93 10.07
N THR A 283 5.64 16.55 11.34
CA THR A 283 6.15 17.29 12.51
C THR A 283 7.06 16.48 13.42
N GLY A 284 7.00 15.14 13.35
CA GLY A 284 7.73 14.23 14.22
C GLY A 284 8.40 13.09 13.43
N THR A 285 8.14 11.86 13.85
CA THR A 285 8.68 10.65 13.19
C THR A 285 8.23 10.57 11.73
N VAL A 286 9.15 10.18 10.86
CA VAL A 286 8.92 9.95 9.43
C VAL A 286 9.46 8.58 9.02
N TYR A 287 8.80 7.98 8.04
CA TYR A 287 9.11 6.63 7.56
C TYR A 287 9.24 6.60 6.06
N GLU A 288 10.15 5.77 5.59
CA GLU A 288 10.23 5.40 4.18
C GLU A 288 10.62 3.93 4.05
N THR A 289 9.83 3.16 3.29
CA THR A 289 10.12 1.74 3.04
C THR A 289 10.60 1.54 1.63
N ARG A 290 11.75 0.86 1.48
CA ARG A 290 12.36 0.53 0.18
C ARG A 290 12.66 -0.96 0.09
N MET A 291 12.58 -1.49 -1.14
CA MET A 291 13.09 -2.82 -1.47
C MET A 291 14.61 -2.76 -1.57
N LEU A 292 15.31 -3.68 -0.88
CA LEU A 292 16.79 -3.67 -0.83
C LEU A 292 17.42 -4.12 -2.16
N ASP A 293 16.76 -5.05 -2.86
CA ASP A 293 17.25 -5.58 -4.14
C ASP A 293 16.85 -4.72 -5.35
N HIS A 294 15.97 -3.73 -5.15
CA HIS A 294 15.44 -2.86 -6.19
C HIS A 294 15.42 -1.38 -5.74
N PRO A 295 16.57 -0.80 -5.37
CA PRO A 295 16.64 0.57 -4.85
C PRO A 295 16.21 1.62 -5.90
N GLU A 296 16.34 1.31 -7.19
CA GLU A 296 15.92 2.18 -8.30
C GLU A 296 14.41 2.47 -8.31
N ILE A 297 13.61 1.63 -7.67
CA ILE A 297 12.17 1.83 -7.54
C ILE A 297 11.86 3.00 -6.61
N GLY A 298 12.74 3.26 -5.62
CA GLY A 298 12.52 4.21 -4.55
C GLY A 298 11.48 3.73 -3.53
N ALA A 299 10.88 4.66 -2.79
CA ALA A 299 9.93 4.32 -1.74
C ALA A 299 8.67 3.62 -2.27
N ILE A 300 8.31 2.50 -1.66
CA ILE A 300 7.07 1.75 -1.90
C ILE A 300 5.99 2.05 -0.84
N CYS A 301 6.42 2.57 0.30
CA CYS A 301 5.57 3.06 1.38
C CYS A 301 6.26 4.24 2.05
N ALA A 302 5.51 5.26 2.44
CA ALA A 302 6.03 6.41 3.17
C ALA A 302 4.95 7.00 4.08
N GLY A 303 5.38 7.69 5.14
CA GLY A 303 4.47 8.30 6.09
C GLY A 303 5.19 9.04 7.21
N GLY A 304 4.42 9.41 8.25
CA GLY A 304 4.96 10.09 9.42
C GLY A 304 3.88 10.66 10.33
N ARG A 305 4.34 11.30 11.39
CA ARG A 305 3.53 12.06 12.32
C ARG A 305 3.23 13.46 11.79
N TYR A 306 1.99 13.89 11.93
CA TYR A 306 1.51 15.24 11.63
C TYR A 306 0.63 15.74 12.78
N ASP A 307 0.91 16.95 13.28
CA ASP A 307 0.17 17.50 14.41
C ASP A 307 -0.86 18.54 13.97
N ASN A 308 -0.67 19.17 12.81
CA ASN A 308 -1.39 20.39 12.41
C ASN A 308 -2.21 20.20 11.11
N LEU A 309 -2.56 18.97 10.75
CA LEU A 309 -3.25 18.73 9.47
C LEU A 309 -4.69 19.23 9.48
N ALA A 310 -5.37 19.12 10.62
CA ALA A 310 -6.77 19.53 10.76
C ALA A 310 -6.97 21.02 11.07
N GLU A 311 -5.92 21.80 11.33
CA GLU A 311 -5.99 23.23 11.69
C GLU A 311 -6.77 24.09 10.68
N TYR A 312 -6.80 23.68 9.41
CA TYR A 312 -7.55 24.38 8.36
C TYR A 312 -9.06 24.18 8.45
N TYR A 313 -9.51 23.22 9.26
CA TYR A 313 -10.90 22.80 9.30
C TYR A 313 -11.50 22.80 10.70
N SER A 314 -10.68 22.80 11.77
CA SER A 314 -11.10 22.73 13.16
C SER A 314 -10.11 23.46 14.05
N ASP A 315 -10.62 24.11 15.12
CA ASP A 315 -9.79 24.70 16.20
C ASP A 315 -9.24 23.65 17.16
N ARG A 316 -9.63 22.39 17.00
CA ARG A 316 -9.23 21.27 17.84
C ARG A 316 -7.87 20.75 17.44
N SER A 317 -6.98 20.50 18.39
CA SER A 317 -5.69 19.86 18.12
C SER A 317 -5.91 18.36 17.86
N LEU A 318 -5.68 17.91 16.64
CA LEU A 318 -5.91 16.55 16.18
C LEU A 318 -4.61 15.95 15.61
N PRO A 319 -3.62 15.62 16.48
CA PRO A 319 -2.38 15.02 16.04
C PRO A 319 -2.62 13.64 15.43
N GLY A 320 -1.91 13.32 14.37
CA GLY A 320 -2.04 12.03 13.70
C GLY A 320 -0.69 11.43 13.32
N VAL A 321 -0.70 10.13 13.08
CA VAL A 321 0.40 9.38 12.45
C VAL A 321 -0.17 8.40 11.47
N GLY A 322 0.44 8.29 10.29
CA GLY A 322 -0.03 7.38 9.26
C GLY A 322 1.01 7.10 8.19
N VAL A 323 0.71 6.11 7.37
CA VAL A 323 1.51 5.75 6.20
C VAL A 323 0.62 5.44 5.00
N ALA A 324 1.16 5.64 3.82
CA ALA A 324 0.55 5.32 2.54
C ALA A 324 1.41 4.33 1.76
N ILE A 325 0.82 3.19 1.38
CA ILE A 325 1.42 2.23 0.46
C ILE A 325 1.01 2.61 -0.95
N GLY A 326 1.97 2.88 -1.84
CA GLY A 326 1.74 3.07 -3.27
C GLY A 326 1.46 1.75 -3.97
N LEU A 327 0.25 1.19 -3.78
CA LEU A 327 -0.08 -0.20 -4.12
C LEU A 327 0.04 -0.50 -5.62
N THR A 328 -0.47 0.40 -6.48
CA THR A 328 -0.34 0.23 -7.95
C THR A 328 1.13 0.22 -8.38
N ARG A 329 1.95 1.09 -7.78
CA ARG A 329 3.39 1.15 -8.06
C ARG A 329 4.09 -0.13 -7.64
N LEU A 330 3.83 -0.59 -6.41
CA LEU A 330 4.38 -1.84 -5.90
C LEU A 330 4.01 -3.01 -6.80
N PHE A 331 2.72 -3.17 -7.11
CA PHE A 331 2.23 -4.24 -7.98
C PHE A 331 2.88 -4.22 -9.36
N TYR A 332 2.92 -3.04 -10.01
CA TYR A 332 3.52 -2.88 -11.33
C TYR A 332 4.98 -3.32 -11.36
N VAL A 333 5.74 -2.91 -10.36
CA VAL A 333 7.15 -3.26 -10.27
C VAL A 333 7.36 -4.76 -10.02
N LEU A 334 6.58 -5.35 -9.13
CA LEU A 334 6.63 -6.78 -8.85
C LEU A 334 6.29 -7.61 -10.10
N ASP A 335 5.31 -7.17 -10.89
CA ASP A 335 4.94 -7.81 -12.15
C ASP A 335 6.05 -7.69 -13.19
N GLU A 336 6.60 -6.50 -13.37
CA GLU A 336 7.68 -6.21 -14.30
C GLU A 336 8.98 -6.97 -13.98
N GLN A 337 9.29 -7.16 -12.70
CA GLN A 337 10.44 -7.93 -12.23
C GLN A 337 10.19 -9.46 -12.22
N GLY A 338 8.96 -9.89 -12.55
CA GLY A 338 8.60 -11.31 -12.51
C GLY A 338 8.59 -11.91 -11.10
N MET A 339 8.36 -11.06 -10.08
CA MET A 339 8.30 -11.45 -8.67
C MET A 339 6.92 -11.91 -8.22
N LEU A 340 5.87 -11.64 -9.01
CA LEU A 340 4.53 -12.14 -8.69
C LEU A 340 4.48 -13.66 -8.85
N ASN A 341 3.98 -14.34 -7.83
CA ASN A 341 3.85 -15.79 -7.80
C ASN A 341 3.08 -16.31 -9.03
N PRO A 342 3.71 -17.09 -9.93
CA PRO A 342 3.05 -17.63 -11.11
C PRO A 342 2.02 -18.72 -10.77
N ASP A 343 2.18 -19.39 -9.61
CA ASP A 343 1.33 -20.51 -9.18
C ASP A 343 0.11 -20.06 -8.37
N LEU A 344 0.00 -18.75 -8.09
CA LEU A 344 -1.16 -18.21 -7.39
C LEU A 344 -2.43 -18.49 -8.20
N LEU A 345 -3.47 -18.99 -7.53
CA LEU A 345 -4.74 -19.28 -8.18
C LEU A 345 -5.43 -18.01 -8.65
N THR A 346 -5.42 -17.79 -9.96
CA THR A 346 -6.03 -16.62 -10.62
C THR A 346 -7.30 -16.97 -11.39
N ALA A 347 -7.75 -18.23 -11.32
CA ALA A 347 -8.96 -18.69 -11.96
C ALA A 347 -10.21 -17.98 -11.40
N PRO A 348 -11.17 -17.62 -12.25
CA PRO A 348 -12.42 -16.98 -11.83
C PRO A 348 -13.33 -17.91 -11.04
N ALA A 349 -13.11 -19.22 -11.16
CA ALA A 349 -13.86 -20.26 -10.45
C ALA A 349 -12.93 -21.39 -9.98
N ASP A 350 -13.30 -22.06 -8.91
CA ASP A 350 -12.65 -23.26 -8.41
C ASP A 350 -13.09 -24.50 -9.19
N VAL A 351 -14.34 -24.45 -9.68
CA VAL A 351 -15.00 -25.55 -10.38
C VAL A 351 -15.67 -25.05 -11.65
N LEU A 352 -15.44 -25.75 -12.75
CA LEU A 352 -16.28 -25.66 -13.94
C LEU A 352 -17.18 -26.90 -14.00
N LEU A 353 -18.49 -26.73 -13.85
CA LEU A 353 -19.48 -27.77 -13.99
C LEU A 353 -19.89 -27.87 -15.47
N LEU A 354 -19.73 -29.08 -16.04
CA LEU A 354 -20.07 -29.40 -17.39
C LEU A 354 -21.30 -30.30 -17.43
N PRO A 355 -22.52 -29.78 -17.68
CA PRO A 355 -23.70 -30.55 -17.97
C PRO A 355 -23.48 -31.33 -19.29
N MET A 356 -23.79 -32.63 -19.28
CA MET A 356 -23.75 -33.50 -20.44
C MET A 356 -25.17 -33.90 -20.92
N THR A 357 -26.18 -33.28 -20.33
CA THR A 357 -27.62 -33.39 -20.63
C THR A 357 -28.17 -32.10 -21.19
N ASP A 358 -29.30 -32.17 -21.89
CA ASP A 358 -30.00 -30.98 -22.40
C ASP A 358 -30.76 -30.25 -21.28
N ASP A 359 -31.25 -30.96 -20.27
CA ASP A 359 -31.82 -30.38 -19.04
C ASP A 359 -30.73 -30.11 -18.02
N PHE A 360 -30.63 -28.87 -17.59
CA PHE A 360 -29.61 -28.43 -16.64
C PHE A 360 -30.09 -28.43 -15.17
N THR A 361 -31.29 -28.94 -14.88
CA THR A 361 -31.84 -28.89 -13.52
C THR A 361 -30.89 -29.51 -12.49
N ALA A 362 -30.43 -30.74 -12.70
CA ALA A 362 -29.49 -31.42 -11.80
C ALA A 362 -28.13 -30.67 -11.69
N ALA A 363 -27.66 -30.10 -12.79
CA ALA A 363 -26.41 -29.32 -12.79
C ALA A 363 -26.56 -28.02 -12.01
N VAL A 364 -27.71 -27.33 -12.10
CA VAL A 364 -28.01 -26.14 -11.30
C VAL A 364 -28.08 -26.46 -9.82
N GLU A 365 -28.72 -27.58 -9.44
CA GLU A 365 -28.79 -28.07 -8.07
C GLU A 365 -27.39 -28.37 -7.50
N LEU A 366 -26.56 -29.12 -8.24
CA LEU A 366 -25.19 -29.41 -7.85
C LEU A 366 -24.32 -28.14 -7.74
N ALA A 367 -24.42 -27.23 -8.71
CA ALA A 367 -23.68 -25.95 -8.63
C ALA A 367 -24.11 -25.12 -7.42
N THR A 368 -25.40 -25.12 -7.08
CA THR A 368 -25.92 -24.45 -5.90
C THR A 368 -25.36 -25.05 -4.61
N ARG A 369 -25.29 -26.38 -4.55
CA ARG A 369 -24.68 -27.10 -3.41
C ARG A 369 -23.19 -26.75 -3.24
N LEU A 370 -22.42 -26.78 -4.34
CA LEU A 370 -21.01 -26.41 -4.34
C LEU A 370 -20.80 -24.95 -3.87
N ARG A 371 -21.62 -24.02 -4.36
CA ARG A 371 -21.58 -22.60 -3.95
C ARG A 371 -21.93 -22.40 -2.49
N ASN A 372 -22.95 -23.08 -1.98
CA ASN A 372 -23.32 -23.05 -0.56
C ASN A 372 -22.21 -23.61 0.35
N ALA A 373 -21.38 -24.48 -0.19
CA ALA A 373 -20.17 -24.98 0.46
C ALA A 373 -18.95 -24.04 0.34
N GLY A 374 -19.11 -22.85 -0.28
CA GLY A 374 -18.08 -21.84 -0.43
C GLY A 374 -17.15 -22.04 -1.65
N LEU A 375 -17.49 -22.94 -2.57
CA LEU A 375 -16.71 -23.16 -3.80
C LEU A 375 -17.22 -22.28 -4.93
N ARG A 376 -16.33 -21.47 -5.52
CA ARG A 376 -16.63 -20.64 -6.69
C ARG A 376 -16.91 -21.56 -7.88
N THR A 377 -18.17 -21.67 -8.28
CA THR A 377 -18.61 -22.65 -9.28
C THR A 377 -19.24 -21.96 -10.49
N GLN A 378 -18.74 -22.26 -11.67
CA GLN A 378 -19.29 -21.82 -12.95
C GLN A 378 -19.95 -23.00 -13.66
N ILE A 379 -21.16 -22.83 -14.19
CA ILE A 379 -21.81 -23.80 -15.09
C ILE A 379 -21.45 -23.39 -16.51
N TYR A 380 -20.97 -24.33 -17.31
CA TYR A 380 -20.76 -24.10 -18.74
C TYR A 380 -22.05 -24.38 -19.51
N SER A 381 -22.74 -23.33 -19.89
CA SER A 381 -24.08 -23.38 -20.53
C SER A 381 -24.07 -23.44 -22.05
N GLU A 382 -22.89 -23.20 -22.68
CA GLU A 382 -22.79 -23.14 -24.13
C GLU A 382 -22.78 -24.53 -24.79
N GLN A 383 -23.52 -24.69 -25.89
CA GLN A 383 -23.51 -25.92 -26.70
C GLN A 383 -22.25 -25.99 -27.58
N LYS A 384 -21.14 -26.44 -27.02
CA LYS A 384 -19.87 -26.65 -27.71
C LYS A 384 -19.39 -28.10 -27.57
N LYS A 385 -18.49 -28.51 -28.49
CA LYS A 385 -17.85 -29.85 -28.42
C LYS A 385 -17.06 -29.96 -27.12
N PHE A 386 -17.00 -31.13 -26.53
CA PHE A 386 -16.30 -31.45 -25.28
C PHE A 386 -14.88 -30.84 -25.20
N LYS A 387 -14.09 -31.04 -26.29
CA LYS A 387 -12.73 -30.47 -26.37
C LYS A 387 -12.71 -28.93 -26.16
N ALA A 388 -13.69 -28.21 -26.68
CA ALA A 388 -13.77 -26.76 -26.53
C ALA A 388 -14.12 -26.37 -25.08
N LYS A 389 -14.99 -27.12 -24.41
CA LYS A 389 -15.34 -26.95 -22.99
C LYS A 389 -14.10 -27.15 -22.10
N MET A 390 -13.31 -28.19 -22.35
CA MET A 390 -12.05 -28.45 -21.63
C MET A 390 -11.00 -27.39 -21.88
N THR A 391 -10.83 -26.94 -23.13
CA THR A 391 -9.92 -25.85 -23.47
C THR A 391 -10.31 -24.53 -22.77
N TYR A 392 -11.60 -24.30 -22.55
CA TYR A 392 -12.10 -23.15 -21.80
C TYR A 392 -11.66 -23.21 -20.34
N ALA A 393 -11.85 -24.35 -19.67
CA ALA A 393 -11.39 -24.55 -18.30
C ALA A 393 -9.87 -24.33 -18.15
N ASP A 394 -9.10 -24.93 -19.06
CA ASP A 394 -7.64 -24.86 -19.10
C ASP A 394 -7.15 -23.41 -19.30
N LYS A 395 -7.70 -22.69 -20.29
CA LYS A 395 -7.35 -21.28 -20.54
C LYS A 395 -7.65 -20.35 -19.38
N LEU A 396 -8.68 -20.64 -18.58
CA LEU A 396 -9.02 -19.87 -17.39
C LEU A 396 -8.24 -20.33 -16.15
N GLY A 397 -7.47 -21.43 -16.24
CA GLY A 397 -6.74 -21.99 -15.12
C GLY A 397 -7.65 -22.58 -14.03
N ILE A 398 -8.89 -22.97 -14.38
CA ILE A 398 -9.85 -23.57 -13.42
C ILE A 398 -9.31 -24.94 -13.00
N PRO A 399 -9.06 -25.16 -11.69
CA PRO A 399 -8.37 -26.38 -11.25
C PRO A 399 -9.22 -27.63 -11.29
N TYR A 400 -10.55 -27.52 -11.16
CA TYR A 400 -11.46 -28.67 -11.15
C TYR A 400 -12.55 -28.55 -12.20
N VAL A 401 -12.80 -29.68 -12.87
CA VAL A 401 -13.96 -29.84 -13.76
C VAL A 401 -14.83 -30.94 -13.21
N VAL A 402 -16.14 -30.69 -13.13
CA VAL A 402 -17.14 -31.66 -12.70
C VAL A 402 -18.04 -31.98 -13.89
N PHE A 403 -18.12 -33.25 -14.24
CA PHE A 403 -19.02 -33.76 -15.26
C PHE A 403 -20.29 -34.28 -14.62
N LEU A 404 -21.43 -33.99 -15.25
CA LEU A 404 -22.73 -34.47 -14.82
C LEU A 404 -23.55 -34.92 -16.05
N GLY A 405 -23.61 -36.21 -16.28
CA GLY A 405 -24.39 -36.87 -17.32
C GLY A 405 -25.57 -37.65 -16.75
N GLU A 406 -26.32 -38.34 -17.62
CA GLU A 406 -27.48 -39.13 -17.23
C GLU A 406 -27.11 -40.24 -16.24
N ASP A 407 -25.96 -40.92 -16.47
CA ASP A 407 -25.48 -42.00 -15.60
C ASP A 407 -25.12 -41.46 -14.18
N GLU A 408 -24.42 -40.35 -14.09
CA GLU A 408 -24.08 -39.73 -12.82
C GLU A 408 -25.35 -39.28 -12.06
N ILE A 409 -26.32 -38.71 -12.77
CA ILE A 409 -27.61 -38.30 -12.18
C ILE A 409 -28.35 -39.50 -11.64
N ALA A 410 -28.45 -40.58 -12.41
CA ALA A 410 -29.16 -41.80 -12.01
C ALA A 410 -28.52 -42.50 -10.81
N GLN A 411 -27.18 -42.39 -10.67
CA GLN A 411 -26.41 -42.95 -9.54
C GLN A 411 -26.28 -42.02 -8.35
N GLY A 412 -26.74 -40.75 -8.45
CA GLY A 412 -26.54 -39.74 -7.43
C GLY A 412 -25.08 -39.36 -7.21
N THR A 413 -24.25 -39.47 -8.27
CA THR A 413 -22.81 -39.16 -8.25
C THR A 413 -22.48 -38.00 -9.19
N CYS A 414 -21.23 -37.54 -9.17
CA CYS A 414 -20.64 -36.66 -10.17
C CYS A 414 -19.19 -37.08 -10.43
N SER A 415 -18.71 -36.84 -11.64
CA SER A 415 -17.34 -37.18 -12.01
C SER A 415 -16.45 -35.94 -11.88
N VAL A 416 -15.51 -35.95 -10.93
CA VAL A 416 -14.62 -34.83 -10.59
C VAL A 416 -13.25 -35.06 -11.19
N LYS A 417 -12.76 -34.11 -12.01
CA LYS A 417 -11.43 -34.13 -12.60
C LYS A 417 -10.59 -32.99 -12.10
N ASN A 418 -9.44 -33.28 -11.50
CA ASN A 418 -8.41 -32.31 -11.19
C ASN A 418 -7.55 -32.06 -12.45
N LEU A 419 -7.57 -30.85 -13.00
CA LEU A 419 -6.83 -30.51 -14.22
C LEU A 419 -5.32 -30.39 -14.00
N ARG A 420 -4.84 -30.18 -12.77
CA ARG A 420 -3.41 -30.09 -12.46
C ARG A 420 -2.76 -31.49 -12.41
N THR A 421 -3.45 -32.44 -11.81
CA THR A 421 -2.92 -33.82 -11.65
C THR A 421 -3.39 -34.79 -12.75
N GLY A 422 -4.45 -34.43 -13.45
CA GLY A 422 -5.12 -35.30 -14.42
C GLY A 422 -6.02 -36.39 -13.80
N GLN A 423 -6.05 -36.53 -12.47
CA GLN A 423 -6.88 -37.52 -11.79
C GLN A 423 -8.37 -37.20 -11.97
N GLN A 424 -9.14 -38.29 -12.21
CA GLN A 424 -10.60 -38.23 -12.31
C GLN A 424 -11.20 -39.31 -11.43
N VAL A 425 -12.22 -38.96 -10.65
CA VAL A 425 -12.90 -39.84 -9.70
C VAL A 425 -14.40 -39.61 -9.75
N SER A 426 -15.20 -40.67 -9.55
CA SER A 426 -16.65 -40.55 -9.37
C SER A 426 -16.95 -40.49 -7.88
N LEU A 427 -17.70 -39.49 -7.43
CA LEU A 427 -17.97 -39.21 -6.03
C LEU A 427 -19.42 -38.79 -5.82
N SER A 428 -19.93 -38.96 -4.62
CA SER A 428 -21.14 -38.27 -4.20
C SER A 428 -20.90 -36.74 -4.16
N PRO A 429 -21.93 -35.90 -4.25
CA PRO A 429 -21.80 -34.44 -4.14
C PRO A 429 -21.07 -33.95 -2.90
N ASP A 430 -21.26 -34.64 -1.75
CA ASP A 430 -20.60 -34.24 -0.49
C ASP A 430 -19.10 -34.56 -0.50
N GLU A 431 -18.73 -35.78 -0.99
CA GLU A 431 -17.31 -36.12 -1.15
C GLU A 431 -16.62 -35.22 -2.17
N ALA A 432 -17.32 -34.83 -3.23
CA ALA A 432 -16.80 -33.87 -4.22
C ALA A 432 -16.52 -32.51 -3.58
N VAL A 433 -17.42 -31.99 -2.73
CA VAL A 433 -17.20 -30.75 -1.95
C VAL A 433 -15.94 -30.87 -1.11
N GLU A 434 -15.78 -31.96 -0.34
CA GLU A 434 -14.63 -32.10 0.57
C GLU A 434 -13.30 -32.22 -0.19
N LEU A 435 -13.27 -33.02 -1.27
CA LEU A 435 -12.09 -33.18 -2.13
C LEU A 435 -11.65 -31.84 -2.72
N ILE A 436 -12.59 -31.12 -3.33
CA ILE A 436 -12.31 -29.85 -4.00
C ILE A 436 -11.89 -28.79 -2.97
N ARG A 437 -12.63 -28.67 -1.85
CA ARG A 437 -12.30 -27.71 -0.79
C ARG A 437 -10.88 -27.89 -0.25
N LYS A 438 -10.48 -29.15 0.01
CA LYS A 438 -9.12 -29.46 0.45
C LYS A 438 -8.08 -29.04 -0.59
N GLY A 439 -8.29 -29.39 -1.86
CA GLY A 439 -7.37 -29.03 -2.93
C GLY A 439 -7.27 -27.51 -3.16
N ILE A 440 -8.38 -26.77 -3.10
CA ILE A 440 -8.38 -25.30 -3.21
C ILE A 440 -7.67 -24.67 -2.02
N SER A 441 -7.87 -25.19 -0.80
CA SER A 441 -7.16 -24.69 0.39
C SER A 441 -5.64 -24.84 0.25
N GLU A 442 -5.16 -25.91 -0.34
CA GLU A 442 -3.73 -26.13 -0.60
C GLU A 442 -3.19 -25.15 -1.64
N LEU A 443 -3.95 -24.88 -2.72
CA LEU A 443 -3.57 -23.95 -3.78
C LEU A 443 -3.51 -22.50 -3.31
N ASN A 444 -4.31 -22.13 -2.32
CA ASN A 444 -4.37 -20.75 -1.78
C ASN A 444 -3.33 -20.45 -0.69
N LYS A 445 -2.47 -21.40 -0.31
CA LYS A 445 -1.44 -21.21 0.73
C LYS A 445 -0.23 -20.38 0.28
N GLY A 446 -0.08 -20.11 -1.00
CA GLY A 446 1.06 -19.35 -1.52
C GLY A 446 1.00 -17.86 -1.23
N SER A 447 2.17 -17.25 -0.96
CA SER A 447 2.32 -15.78 -0.91
C SER A 447 2.14 -15.17 -2.31
N VAL A 448 1.78 -13.88 -2.36
CA VAL A 448 1.59 -13.15 -3.63
C VAL A 448 2.92 -12.94 -4.34
N ILE A 449 4.00 -12.79 -3.57
CA ILE A 449 5.36 -12.55 -4.05
C ILE A 449 6.19 -13.83 -3.81
N LEU A 450 6.97 -14.22 -4.80
CA LEU A 450 8.04 -15.19 -4.67
C LEU A 450 9.38 -14.47 -4.93
N GLU A 451 10.09 -14.15 -3.87
CA GLU A 451 11.50 -13.79 -3.99
C GLU A 451 12.32 -15.05 -4.30
N LYS A 452 13.09 -14.96 -5.38
CA LYS A 452 13.98 -16.04 -5.84
C LYS A 452 15.22 -16.17 -4.95
#